data_4c381ac9e8c560596c365793acf5c4ab
#
_entry.id   4c381ac9e8c560596c365793acf5c4ab
#
_cell.length_a   1.000
_cell.length_b   1.000
_cell.length_c   1.000
_cell.angle_alpha   90.00
_cell.angle_beta   90.00
_cell.angle_gamma   90.00
#
_symmetry.space_group_name_H-M   'P 1'
#
loop_
_entity.id
_entity.type
_entity.pdbx_description
1 polymer ?
#
loop_
_entity_poly.entity_id
_entity_poly.type
_entity_poly.pdbx_seq_one_letter_code
_entity_poly.pdbx_strand_id
1 'polypeptide(L)'
;MGYVGNSPALKYASFAVQHFTTSATATYTLDHAVANENDIRLVINNVIQQPGSGKAYTATGTTLTLSAATSGTDTMYCVFLGKAVQTVVPGQGSVGADELSANAITGQTARGAEPADTDEFILSDSGVLKRVDYSYIKASTTDEFRPNAEPLIINGSTNVSQRSTSVASITGSGYNTVDRWKTTIYTCGTWTQTQESLSSADFNTTGHKKSLKMDNTTADASPAAGDAIHLQTRLEAQDCQLFKYGTASAEKLTLSFWVKATKTGTNIVEAYQFDDDRICCKSYTVDTTNTWEKKVLNFPADTTGVIDDNTGAGISFNFYMAAGTDYTSGTLQTTWAARTDANRAVGQVNNADNTSNNFEITGVQLEVGEYTSSTLPSFQHETYADNLLRCQRYLVRWDADASYSTFAIMAATTTAEAQTGIQLPVQMRSSSPTLTSSGSFELYGENGSPNVTGLTTATAECAQRVFHLKAAATLTQGSAYNLRSDNNTAAYFYIDTEL
;
A
#
# COMPACT_ATOMS: atom_id res chain seq x y z
N MET A 1 -12.56 -13.43 55.74
CA MET A 1 -13.17 -14.03 54.55
C MET A 1 -14.31 -13.14 54.12
N GLY A 2 -14.18 -12.48 52.97
CA GLY A 2 -15.28 -11.72 52.39
C GLY A 2 -16.36 -12.69 51.90
N TYR A 3 -17.60 -12.33 52.08
CA TYR A 3 -18.75 -13.08 51.59
C TYR A 3 -18.72 -13.10 50.05
N VAL A 4 -18.49 -14.27 49.47
CA VAL A 4 -18.54 -14.48 48.02
C VAL A 4 -19.97 -14.85 47.64
N GLY A 5 -20.78 -13.86 47.35
CA GLY A 5 -22.16 -14.02 46.94
C GLY A 5 -22.87 -12.67 46.97
N ASN A 6 -23.99 -12.58 46.28
CA ASN A 6 -24.81 -11.38 46.27
C ASN A 6 -25.21 -11.03 47.71
N SER A 7 -24.98 -9.80 48.15
CA SER A 7 -25.49 -9.34 49.48
C SER A 7 -26.97 -9.66 49.57
N PRO A 8 -27.43 -10.35 50.61
CA PRO A 8 -28.86 -10.63 50.77
C PRO A 8 -29.60 -9.30 50.70
N ALA A 9 -30.64 -9.24 49.87
CA ALA A 9 -31.49 -8.06 49.84
C ALA A 9 -32.02 -7.80 51.25
N LEU A 10 -31.69 -6.65 51.84
CA LEU A 10 -32.10 -6.19 53.16
C LEU A 10 -33.62 -5.91 53.25
N LYS A 11 -34.40 -6.38 52.30
CA LYS A 11 -35.86 -6.25 52.30
C LYS A 11 -36.50 -7.64 52.44
N TYR A 12 -37.20 -7.85 53.55
CA TYR A 12 -38.17 -8.93 53.64
C TYR A 12 -39.20 -8.75 52.51
N ALA A 13 -39.18 -9.64 51.55
CA ALA A 13 -40.32 -9.77 50.65
C ALA A 13 -41.40 -10.53 51.41
N SER A 14 -42.52 -9.90 51.64
CA SER A 14 -43.70 -10.61 52.19
C SER A 14 -44.19 -11.63 51.17
N PHE A 15 -44.61 -12.81 51.64
CA PHE A 15 -45.28 -13.76 50.77
C PHE A 15 -46.50 -13.10 50.13
N ALA A 16 -46.68 -13.30 48.84
CA ALA A 16 -47.87 -12.83 48.16
C ALA A 16 -49.09 -13.60 48.65
N VAL A 17 -50.16 -12.90 48.92
CA VAL A 17 -51.42 -13.48 49.38
C VAL A 17 -52.50 -13.12 48.37
N GLN A 18 -53.27 -14.12 47.90
CA GLN A 18 -54.40 -13.93 47.01
C GLN A 18 -55.69 -14.34 47.76
N HIS A 19 -56.65 -13.45 47.80
CA HIS A 19 -58.02 -13.74 48.30
C HIS A 19 -58.92 -14.07 47.11
N PHE A 20 -59.73 -15.11 47.25
CA PHE A 20 -60.64 -15.55 46.24
C PHE A 20 -62.07 -15.14 46.54
N THR A 21 -62.81 -14.71 45.52
CA THR A 21 -64.25 -14.61 45.59
C THR A 21 -64.80 -16.01 45.37
N THR A 22 -65.34 -16.63 46.42
CA THR A 22 -65.85 -17.98 46.36
C THR A 22 -67.20 -18.04 45.65
N SER A 23 -67.47 -19.11 44.93
CA SER A 23 -68.72 -19.42 44.26
C SER A 23 -68.88 -20.92 44.13
N ALA A 24 -69.98 -21.42 43.59
CA ALA A 24 -70.21 -22.85 43.39
C ALA A 24 -69.33 -23.47 42.33
N THR A 25 -67.97 -23.26 42.45
CA THR A 25 -66.94 -23.77 41.51
C THR A 25 -65.84 -24.48 42.27
N ALA A 26 -65.22 -25.46 41.65
CA ALA A 26 -64.04 -26.13 42.14
C ALA A 26 -62.73 -25.65 41.48
N THR A 27 -62.80 -24.74 40.49
CA THR A 27 -61.64 -24.27 39.78
C THR A 27 -61.48 -22.76 39.90
N TYR A 28 -60.26 -22.32 40.24
CA TYR A 28 -59.94 -20.90 40.45
C TYR A 28 -58.66 -20.55 39.72
N THR A 29 -58.47 -19.27 39.40
CA THR A 29 -57.26 -18.76 38.75
C THR A 29 -56.34 -18.14 39.81
N LEU A 30 -55.09 -18.56 39.82
CA LEU A 30 -54.04 -17.98 40.63
C LEU A 30 -53.45 -16.74 39.95
N ASP A 31 -53.14 -15.72 40.77
CA ASP A 31 -52.48 -14.47 40.27
C ASP A 31 -51.04 -14.72 39.83
N HIS A 32 -50.43 -15.77 40.36
CA HIS A 32 -49.05 -16.18 40.00
C HIS A 32 -49.04 -17.66 39.60
N ALA A 33 -48.31 -17.98 38.53
CA ALA A 33 -48.13 -19.37 38.12
C ALA A 33 -47.30 -20.15 39.14
N VAL A 34 -47.73 -21.38 39.42
CA VAL A 34 -47.03 -22.31 40.33
C VAL A 34 -46.59 -23.56 39.57
N ALA A 35 -45.48 -24.19 40.02
CA ALA A 35 -45.00 -25.42 39.43
C ALA A 35 -45.87 -26.63 39.85
N ASN A 36 -46.30 -26.62 41.10
CA ASN A 36 -47.20 -27.61 41.65
C ASN A 36 -47.92 -27.08 42.91
N GLU A 37 -48.83 -27.84 43.44
CA GLU A 37 -49.70 -27.51 44.58
C GLU A 37 -48.94 -27.20 45.89
N ASN A 38 -47.65 -27.61 46.01
CA ASN A 38 -46.84 -27.34 47.22
C ASN A 38 -46.25 -25.92 47.20
N ASP A 39 -46.36 -25.22 46.07
CA ASP A 39 -45.87 -23.84 45.96
C ASP A 39 -46.84 -22.83 46.60
N ILE A 40 -48.01 -23.28 47.01
CA ILE A 40 -49.02 -22.46 47.72
C ILE A 40 -49.47 -23.13 49.00
N ARG A 41 -49.90 -22.33 50.00
CA ARG A 41 -50.68 -22.77 51.15
C ARG A 41 -52.08 -22.23 50.96
N LEU A 42 -53.05 -23.13 50.75
CA LEU A 42 -54.43 -22.80 50.60
C LEU A 42 -55.12 -22.88 51.91
N VAL A 43 -55.99 -21.90 52.23
CA VAL A 43 -56.77 -21.84 53.43
C VAL A 43 -58.23 -21.59 53.03
N ILE A 44 -59.14 -22.45 53.51
CA ILE A 44 -60.61 -22.30 53.35
C ILE A 44 -61.24 -22.30 54.71
N ASN A 45 -62.03 -21.28 54.98
CA ASN A 45 -62.73 -21.12 56.30
C ASN A 45 -61.79 -21.26 57.51
N ASN A 46 -60.60 -20.63 57.39
CA ASN A 46 -59.53 -20.67 58.39
C ASN A 46 -58.89 -22.05 58.58
N VAL A 47 -59.19 -23.05 57.74
CA VAL A 47 -58.57 -24.38 57.79
C VAL A 47 -57.58 -24.53 56.64
N ILE A 48 -56.33 -24.92 56.95
CA ILE A 48 -55.31 -25.21 55.97
C ILE A 48 -55.69 -26.47 55.17
N GLN A 49 -55.69 -26.36 53.87
CA GLN A 49 -56.04 -27.46 52.99
C GLN A 49 -54.80 -28.29 52.67
N GLN A 50 -54.97 -29.62 52.52
CA GLN A 50 -53.89 -30.52 52.14
C GLN A 50 -53.67 -30.53 50.61
N PRO A 51 -52.45 -30.25 50.07
CA PRO A 51 -52.13 -30.33 48.67
C PRO A 51 -51.97 -31.78 48.19
N GLY A 52 -52.26 -32.04 46.93
CA GLY A 52 -51.95 -33.27 46.20
C GLY A 52 -53.10 -33.95 45.53
N SER A 53 -52.82 -34.85 44.60
CA SER A 53 -53.82 -35.66 43.91
C SER A 53 -54.60 -36.53 44.92
N GLY A 54 -55.93 -36.48 44.84
CA GLY A 54 -56.83 -37.14 45.77
C GLY A 54 -56.90 -36.49 47.16
N LYS A 55 -56.33 -35.29 47.33
CA LYS A 55 -56.38 -34.45 48.50
C LYS A 55 -57.32 -33.23 48.27
N ALA A 56 -57.22 -32.21 49.12
CA ALA A 56 -58.11 -31.08 49.08
C ALA A 56 -57.96 -30.21 47.86
N TYR A 57 -56.77 -30.12 47.27
CA TYR A 57 -56.54 -29.35 46.05
C TYR A 57 -55.27 -29.77 45.27
N THR A 58 -55.25 -29.47 43.98
CA THR A 58 -54.10 -29.48 43.14
C THR A 58 -53.92 -28.12 42.50
N ALA A 59 -52.66 -27.75 42.13
CA ALA A 59 -52.35 -26.52 41.44
C ALA A 59 -51.25 -26.72 40.42
N THR A 60 -51.38 -26.15 39.23
CA THR A 60 -50.31 -26.11 38.21
C THR A 60 -50.53 -24.94 37.29
N GLY A 61 -49.47 -24.26 36.87
CA GLY A 61 -49.56 -22.97 36.14
C GLY A 61 -50.42 -22.00 36.96
N THR A 62 -51.43 -21.40 36.37
CA THR A 62 -52.35 -20.48 37.03
C THR A 62 -53.67 -21.18 37.41
N THR A 63 -53.74 -22.50 37.35
CA THR A 63 -54.97 -23.22 37.65
C THR A 63 -54.89 -23.86 39.04
N LEU A 64 -55.83 -23.50 39.93
CA LEU A 64 -56.10 -24.12 41.21
C LEU A 64 -57.37 -24.96 41.11
N THR A 65 -57.30 -26.26 41.39
CA THR A 65 -58.43 -27.16 41.33
C THR A 65 -58.67 -27.77 42.72
N LEU A 66 -59.85 -27.58 43.25
CA LEU A 66 -60.32 -28.15 44.54
C LEU A 66 -60.96 -29.52 44.35
N SER A 67 -60.94 -30.36 45.36
CA SER A 67 -61.59 -31.66 45.35
C SER A 67 -63.15 -31.54 45.41
N ALA A 68 -63.66 -30.42 45.88
CA ALA A 68 -65.09 -30.10 45.89
C ALA A 68 -65.32 -28.60 45.64
N ALA A 69 -66.47 -28.24 45.09
CA ALA A 69 -66.85 -26.83 44.84
C ALA A 69 -67.03 -26.13 46.22
N THR A 70 -66.59 -24.85 46.30
CA THR A 70 -66.83 -23.97 47.43
C THR A 70 -68.27 -23.48 47.42
N SER A 71 -68.70 -22.98 48.54
CA SER A 71 -69.94 -22.21 48.73
C SER A 71 -69.65 -20.71 48.56
N GLY A 72 -70.59 -19.91 48.08
CA GLY A 72 -70.41 -18.43 48.00
C GLY A 72 -70.28 -17.76 49.39
N THR A 73 -70.49 -18.50 50.49
CA THR A 73 -70.28 -18.03 51.85
C THR A 73 -68.90 -18.44 52.39
N ASP A 74 -68.11 -19.25 51.69
CA ASP A 74 -66.81 -19.65 52.15
C ASP A 74 -65.80 -18.50 52.03
N THR A 75 -64.84 -18.44 52.96
CA THR A 75 -63.71 -17.56 52.87
C THR A 75 -62.50 -18.36 52.34
N MET A 76 -61.85 -17.90 51.31
CA MET A 76 -60.70 -18.60 50.73
C MET A 76 -59.57 -17.64 50.40
N TYR A 77 -58.37 -18.03 50.76
CA TYR A 77 -57.16 -17.35 50.31
C TYR A 77 -56.02 -18.35 50.20
N CYS A 78 -55.03 -17.98 49.35
CA CYS A 78 -53.78 -18.73 49.39
C CYS A 78 -52.56 -17.79 49.60
N VAL A 79 -51.53 -18.38 50.20
CA VAL A 79 -50.23 -17.77 50.37
C VAL A 79 -49.27 -18.46 49.40
N PHE A 80 -48.63 -17.73 48.56
CA PHE A 80 -47.60 -18.26 47.61
C PHE A 80 -46.33 -18.47 48.43
N LEU A 81 -45.94 -19.75 48.62
CA LEU A 81 -44.71 -20.15 49.31
C LEU A 81 -43.53 -20.27 48.35
N GLY A 82 -43.81 -20.08 47.09
CA GLY A 82 -42.96 -20.46 46.00
C GLY A 82 -41.69 -19.66 45.90
N LYS A 83 -40.75 -20.34 45.34
CA LYS A 83 -39.46 -19.80 44.91
C LYS A 83 -39.69 -18.57 44.04
N ALA A 84 -39.07 -17.45 44.40
CA ALA A 84 -38.87 -16.40 43.44
C ALA A 84 -38.27 -17.05 42.19
N VAL A 85 -38.97 -17.03 41.05
CA VAL A 85 -38.34 -17.27 39.77
C VAL A 85 -37.28 -16.20 39.67
N GLN A 86 -36.03 -16.61 39.85
CA GLN A 86 -34.90 -15.73 39.69
C GLN A 86 -34.88 -15.29 38.20
N THR A 87 -35.51 -14.21 37.89
CA THR A 87 -35.06 -13.39 36.81
C THR A 87 -33.74 -12.81 37.30
N VAL A 88 -32.66 -13.57 37.11
CA VAL A 88 -31.33 -13.09 37.42
C VAL A 88 -31.01 -12.05 36.39
N VAL A 89 -31.39 -10.82 36.63
CA VAL A 89 -30.65 -9.69 36.06
C VAL A 89 -29.40 -9.62 36.92
N PRO A 90 -28.22 -9.98 36.36
CA PRO A 90 -26.96 -9.85 37.09
C PRO A 90 -26.83 -8.41 37.59
N GLY A 91 -26.41 -8.23 38.84
CA GLY A 91 -26.12 -6.89 39.36
C GLY A 91 -25.13 -6.18 38.43
N GLN A 92 -25.24 -4.87 38.31
CA GLN A 92 -24.33 -4.08 37.51
C GLN A 92 -22.88 -4.38 37.91
N GLY A 93 -22.04 -4.82 36.93
CA GLY A 93 -20.63 -5.17 37.13
C GLY A 93 -20.40 -6.56 37.76
N SER A 94 -21.42 -7.42 37.89
CA SER A 94 -21.31 -8.75 38.51
C SER A 94 -21.04 -9.88 37.52
N VAL A 95 -20.97 -9.61 36.22
CA VAL A 95 -20.58 -10.57 35.16
C VAL A 95 -19.13 -10.34 34.85
N GLY A 96 -18.26 -11.18 35.32
CA GLY A 96 -16.82 -11.19 35.08
C GLY A 96 -16.41 -12.30 34.11
N ALA A 97 -15.11 -12.53 33.97
CA ALA A 97 -14.57 -13.56 33.09
C ALA A 97 -15.00 -14.98 33.53
N ASP A 98 -15.17 -15.20 34.87
CA ASP A 98 -15.54 -16.50 35.43
C ASP A 98 -17.02 -16.86 35.21
N GLU A 99 -17.87 -15.86 35.02
CA GLU A 99 -19.29 -16.03 34.72
C GLU A 99 -19.59 -16.19 33.24
N LEU A 100 -18.64 -15.80 32.36
CA LEU A 100 -18.72 -16.01 30.93
C LEU A 100 -18.13 -17.38 30.57
N SER A 101 -18.99 -18.38 30.42
CA SER A 101 -18.54 -19.68 29.90
C SER A 101 -17.91 -19.54 28.51
N ALA A 102 -16.89 -20.36 28.17
CA ALA A 102 -16.31 -20.43 26.85
C ALA A 102 -17.38 -20.63 25.75
N ASN A 103 -18.49 -21.28 26.06
CA ASN A 103 -19.62 -21.48 25.15
C ASN A 103 -20.37 -20.17 24.81
N ALA A 104 -20.16 -19.09 25.55
CA ALA A 104 -20.71 -17.80 25.17
C ALA A 104 -20.14 -17.34 23.79
N ILE A 105 -18.95 -17.79 23.46
CA ILE A 105 -18.29 -17.54 22.17
C ILE A 105 -18.33 -18.81 21.31
N THR A 106 -17.81 -19.94 21.80
CA THR A 106 -17.66 -21.17 21.01
C THR A 106 -18.98 -21.86 20.70
N GLY A 107 -20.04 -21.60 21.47
CA GLY A 107 -21.38 -22.10 21.23
C GLY A 107 -22.17 -21.33 20.15
N GLN A 108 -21.62 -20.21 19.66
CA GLN A 108 -22.26 -19.48 18.58
C GLN A 108 -21.93 -20.11 17.23
N THR A 109 -22.83 -19.93 16.25
CA THR A 109 -22.56 -20.36 14.88
C THR A 109 -21.34 -19.63 14.32
N ALA A 110 -20.35 -20.39 13.85
CA ALA A 110 -19.16 -19.81 13.22
C ALA A 110 -19.55 -19.00 11.97
N ARG A 111 -19.05 -17.77 11.86
CA ARG A 111 -19.15 -16.99 10.64
C ARG A 111 -18.14 -17.56 9.62
N GLY A 112 -18.63 -18.16 8.55
CA GLY A 112 -17.80 -18.75 7.49
C GLY A 112 -17.29 -17.77 6.44
N ALA A 113 -17.31 -16.45 6.73
CA ALA A 113 -16.87 -15.38 5.83
C ALA A 113 -16.15 -14.28 6.61
N GLU A 114 -15.38 -13.46 5.89
CA GLU A 114 -14.74 -12.26 6.46
C GLU A 114 -15.80 -11.34 7.08
N PRO A 115 -15.54 -10.72 8.25
CA PRO A 115 -16.44 -9.73 8.83
C PRO A 115 -16.68 -8.55 7.88
N ALA A 116 -17.92 -8.06 7.84
CA ALA A 116 -18.22 -6.81 7.15
C ALA A 116 -17.68 -5.63 7.96
N ASP A 117 -17.36 -4.52 7.29
CA ASP A 117 -16.81 -3.32 7.94
C ASP A 117 -17.70 -2.76 9.06
N THR A 118 -19.01 -3.06 9.01
CA THR A 118 -20.03 -2.67 9.99
C THR A 118 -20.25 -3.70 11.11
N ASP A 119 -19.55 -4.85 11.08
CA ASP A 119 -19.64 -5.82 12.17
C ASP A 119 -18.91 -5.27 13.41
N GLU A 120 -19.52 -5.45 14.58
CA GLU A 120 -19.06 -4.83 15.81
C GLU A 120 -18.37 -5.83 16.75
N PHE A 121 -17.31 -5.37 17.40
CA PHE A 121 -16.58 -6.10 18.44
C PHE A 121 -16.68 -5.34 19.77
N ILE A 122 -16.67 -6.08 20.87
CA ILE A 122 -16.66 -5.49 22.21
C ILE A 122 -15.21 -5.37 22.68
N LEU A 123 -14.84 -4.19 23.15
CA LEU A 123 -13.54 -3.93 23.77
C LEU A 123 -13.69 -3.16 25.09
N SER A 124 -12.67 -3.24 25.95
CA SER A 124 -12.56 -2.41 27.15
C SER A 124 -11.69 -1.19 26.84
N ASP A 125 -12.29 0.00 26.83
CA ASP A 125 -11.56 1.27 26.72
C ASP A 125 -11.53 1.94 28.11
N SER A 126 -10.35 1.96 28.70
CA SER A 126 -10.13 2.56 30.05
C SER A 126 -11.07 2.01 31.12
N GLY A 127 -11.38 0.69 31.07
CA GLY A 127 -12.26 0.01 32.00
C GLY A 127 -13.76 0.15 31.69
N VAL A 128 -14.12 0.77 30.57
CA VAL A 128 -15.50 0.89 30.07
C VAL A 128 -15.68 0.00 28.85
N LEU A 129 -16.71 -0.85 28.87
CA LEU A 129 -17.06 -1.65 27.68
C LEU A 129 -17.60 -0.74 26.59
N LYS A 130 -16.98 -0.82 25.42
CA LYS A 130 -17.38 -0.13 24.20
C LYS A 130 -17.46 -1.11 23.04
N ARG A 131 -18.20 -0.76 22.01
CA ARG A 131 -18.19 -1.45 20.72
C ARG A 131 -17.26 -0.73 19.76
N VAL A 132 -16.64 -1.48 18.86
CA VAL A 132 -15.83 -0.97 17.76
C VAL A 132 -16.21 -1.70 16.48
N ASP A 133 -16.36 -0.97 15.40
CA ASP A 133 -16.64 -1.56 14.07
C ASP A 133 -15.38 -2.25 13.54
N TYR A 134 -15.55 -3.34 12.79
CA TYR A 134 -14.44 -4.09 12.19
C TYR A 134 -13.57 -3.21 11.28
N SER A 135 -14.14 -2.21 10.63
CA SER A 135 -13.39 -1.24 9.81
C SER A 135 -12.23 -0.58 10.56
N TYR A 136 -12.40 -0.26 11.84
CA TYR A 136 -11.33 0.32 12.66
C TYR A 136 -10.28 -0.70 13.08
N ILE A 137 -10.66 -1.96 13.29
CA ILE A 137 -9.72 -3.05 13.60
C ILE A 137 -8.92 -3.41 12.36
N LYS A 138 -9.58 -3.51 11.21
CA LYS A 138 -8.97 -3.81 9.90
C LYS A 138 -7.98 -2.72 9.49
N ALA A 139 -8.33 -1.45 9.64
CA ALA A 139 -7.45 -0.32 9.33
C ALA A 139 -6.15 -0.36 10.14
N SER A 140 -6.22 -0.67 11.44
CA SER A 140 -5.04 -0.75 12.29
C SER A 140 -4.09 -1.91 11.94
N THR A 141 -4.60 -2.97 11.30
CA THR A 141 -3.79 -4.15 10.93
C THR A 141 -3.19 -4.06 9.53
N THR A 142 -3.74 -3.21 8.64
CA THR A 142 -3.25 -3.05 7.26
C THR A 142 -2.20 -1.95 7.11
N ASP A 143 -2.22 -0.91 7.95
CA ASP A 143 -1.36 0.27 7.79
C ASP A 143 0.03 0.13 8.44
N GLU A 144 0.24 -0.73 9.42
CA GLU A 144 1.49 -0.78 10.18
C GLU A 144 2.41 -1.98 9.87
N PHE A 145 1.98 -2.97 9.10
CA PHE A 145 2.75 -4.22 8.97
C PHE A 145 2.91 -4.72 7.54
N ARG A 146 3.87 -4.10 6.81
CA ARG A 146 4.50 -4.70 5.63
C ARG A 146 6.01 -4.82 5.83
N PRO A 147 6.50 -5.60 6.78
CA PRO A 147 7.92 -5.61 7.14
C PRO A 147 8.86 -6.04 6.02
N ASN A 148 8.36 -6.59 4.90
CA ASN A 148 9.17 -7.14 3.82
C ASN A 148 8.59 -6.88 2.41
N ALA A 149 7.72 -5.88 2.23
CA ALA A 149 7.24 -5.53 0.90
C ALA A 149 8.28 -4.65 0.19
N GLU A 150 8.93 -5.18 -0.85
CA GLU A 150 9.76 -4.35 -1.71
C GLU A 150 8.89 -3.42 -2.55
N PRO A 151 9.26 -2.12 -2.67
CA PRO A 151 8.56 -1.20 -3.56
C PRO A 151 8.60 -1.68 -5.01
N LEU A 152 7.46 -1.68 -5.70
CA LEU A 152 7.42 -2.02 -7.14
C LEU A 152 8.16 -0.97 -7.98
N ILE A 153 8.01 0.31 -7.63
CA ILE A 153 8.75 1.40 -8.27
C ILE A 153 10.13 1.49 -7.63
N ILE A 154 11.17 1.17 -8.39
CA ILE A 154 12.56 1.34 -7.98
C ILE A 154 12.87 2.83 -7.93
N ASN A 155 13.51 3.28 -6.85
CA ASN A 155 13.90 4.67 -6.64
C ASN A 155 12.72 5.66 -6.70
N GLY A 156 11.56 5.24 -6.18
CA GLY A 156 10.37 6.10 -6.11
C GLY A 156 10.53 7.32 -5.19
N SER A 157 11.44 7.26 -4.21
CA SER A 157 11.85 8.38 -3.35
C SER A 157 12.94 9.27 -3.96
N THR A 158 13.37 9.00 -5.20
CA THR A 158 14.36 9.77 -5.98
C THR A 158 15.72 9.96 -5.30
N ASN A 159 16.11 9.05 -4.42
CA ASN A 159 17.33 9.18 -3.59
C ASN A 159 18.62 8.84 -4.33
N VAL A 160 18.58 7.94 -5.31
CA VAL A 160 19.73 7.47 -6.07
C VAL A 160 19.85 8.25 -7.38
N SER A 161 21.05 8.76 -7.65
CA SER A 161 21.37 9.53 -8.86
C SER A 161 22.82 9.29 -9.23
N GLN A 162 23.10 8.18 -9.92
CA GLN A 162 24.48 7.79 -10.27
C GLN A 162 25.04 8.59 -11.46
N ARG A 163 24.19 9.00 -12.43
CA ARG A 163 24.67 9.72 -13.63
C ARG A 163 25.11 11.14 -13.31
N SER A 164 24.25 11.92 -12.69
CA SER A 164 24.45 13.31 -12.30
C SER A 164 23.32 13.78 -11.41
N THR A 165 23.56 14.75 -10.56
CA THR A 165 22.50 15.40 -9.78
C THR A 165 21.83 16.55 -10.53
N SER A 166 22.41 17.04 -11.64
CA SER A 166 21.83 18.09 -12.49
C SER A 166 22.32 17.97 -13.93
N VAL A 167 21.41 18.07 -14.88
CA VAL A 167 21.69 18.13 -16.31
C VAL A 167 20.85 19.23 -16.93
N ALA A 168 21.51 20.19 -17.56
CA ALA A 168 20.89 21.31 -18.25
C ALA A 168 20.76 21.07 -19.77
N SER A 169 19.99 21.92 -20.42
CA SER A 169 19.83 21.97 -21.88
C SER A 169 19.30 20.65 -22.48
N ILE A 170 18.41 19.97 -21.75
CA ILE A 170 17.79 18.74 -22.22
C ILE A 170 16.74 19.09 -23.28
N THR A 171 16.95 18.59 -24.50
CA THR A 171 16.06 18.75 -25.67
C THR A 171 15.64 17.40 -26.26
N GLY A 172 16.18 16.31 -25.75
CA GLY A 172 15.93 14.95 -26.23
C GLY A 172 15.64 13.97 -25.11
N SER A 173 15.13 12.81 -25.47
CA SER A 173 14.79 11.74 -24.53
C SER A 173 16.03 11.07 -23.97
N GLY A 174 16.03 10.75 -22.66
CA GLY A 174 17.14 10.05 -21.99
C GLY A 174 16.96 9.90 -20.51
N TYR A 175 17.82 9.08 -19.90
CA TYR A 175 18.02 8.99 -18.45
C TYR A 175 19.12 10.00 -18.07
N ASN A 176 18.75 11.05 -17.37
CA ASN A 176 19.65 12.19 -17.17
C ASN A 176 20.25 12.29 -15.77
N THR A 177 19.41 12.24 -14.72
CA THR A 177 19.83 12.41 -13.33
C THR A 177 19.41 11.21 -12.47
N VAL A 178 18.24 11.27 -11.89
CA VAL A 178 17.70 10.25 -10.97
C VAL A 178 17.57 8.89 -11.70
N ASP A 179 18.18 7.87 -11.11
CA ASP A 179 18.18 6.53 -11.68
C ASP A 179 16.77 5.98 -11.83
N ARG A 180 16.52 5.22 -12.88
CA ARG A 180 15.22 4.62 -13.27
C ARG A 180 14.18 5.62 -13.76
N TRP A 181 14.52 6.93 -13.86
CA TRP A 181 13.64 7.97 -14.34
C TRP A 181 14.11 8.52 -15.67
N LYS A 182 13.33 8.26 -16.71
CA LYS A 182 13.57 8.73 -18.07
C LYS A 182 12.77 9.99 -18.33
N THR A 183 13.40 10.98 -18.93
CA THR A 183 12.70 12.08 -19.59
C THR A 183 12.43 11.69 -21.03
N THR A 184 11.19 11.79 -21.49
CA THR A 184 10.83 11.62 -22.89
C THR A 184 10.38 12.96 -23.43
N ILE A 185 11.08 13.46 -24.46
CA ILE A 185 10.81 14.75 -25.10
C ILE A 185 10.69 14.54 -26.60
N TYR A 186 9.59 15.02 -27.16
CA TYR A 186 9.35 15.18 -28.57
C TYR A 186 9.21 16.69 -28.86
N THR A 187 10.30 17.36 -29.17
CA THR A 187 10.42 18.79 -29.57
C THR A 187 9.63 19.79 -28.70
N CYS A 188 9.61 19.60 -27.38
CA CYS A 188 8.79 20.37 -26.44
C CYS A 188 9.66 21.18 -25.46
N GLY A 189 10.15 22.33 -25.88
CA GLY A 189 10.97 23.22 -25.07
C GLY A 189 12.37 22.70 -24.76
N THR A 190 13.08 23.38 -23.87
CA THR A 190 14.38 22.97 -23.29
C THR A 190 14.26 22.94 -21.77
N TRP A 191 14.87 21.92 -21.16
CA TRP A 191 14.67 21.67 -19.75
C TRP A 191 15.99 21.47 -18.99
N THR A 192 15.98 21.78 -17.71
CA THR A 192 16.98 21.34 -16.75
C THR A 192 16.34 20.31 -15.83
N GLN A 193 16.98 19.15 -15.69
CA GLN A 193 16.56 18.12 -14.74
C GLN A 193 17.51 18.11 -13.54
N THR A 194 16.95 18.10 -12.32
CA THR A 194 17.73 18.13 -11.09
C THR A 194 17.17 17.12 -10.07
N GLN A 195 18.08 16.40 -9.40
CA GLN A 195 17.77 15.79 -8.11
C GLN A 195 17.82 16.88 -7.05
N GLU A 196 16.66 17.42 -6.69
CA GLU A 196 16.56 18.53 -5.74
C GLU A 196 16.61 18.03 -4.29
N SER A 197 17.23 18.81 -3.40
CA SER A 197 17.20 18.56 -1.96
C SER A 197 16.01 19.29 -1.34
N LEU A 198 15.12 18.54 -0.70
CA LEU A 198 13.94 19.11 -0.07
C LEU A 198 14.27 19.86 1.23
N SER A 199 13.63 21.00 1.45
CA SER A 199 13.72 21.74 2.69
C SER A 199 13.18 20.93 3.88
N SER A 200 13.50 21.34 5.12
CA SER A 200 12.94 20.70 6.31
C SER A 200 11.40 20.76 6.35
N ALA A 201 10.80 21.84 5.84
CA ALA A 201 9.36 21.98 5.76
C ALA A 201 8.75 21.01 4.74
N ASP A 202 9.36 20.91 3.54
CA ASP A 202 8.94 19.96 2.51
C ASP A 202 9.10 18.51 2.97
N PHE A 203 10.22 18.21 3.66
CA PHE A 203 10.43 16.89 4.26
C PHE A 203 9.35 16.53 5.29
N ASN A 204 9.00 17.47 6.16
CA ASN A 204 7.94 17.25 7.16
C ASN A 204 6.57 16.99 6.51
N THR A 205 6.35 17.56 5.33
CA THR A 205 5.10 17.35 4.56
C THR A 205 5.10 16.05 3.79
N THR A 206 6.19 15.75 3.10
CA THR A 206 6.25 14.63 2.13
C THR A 206 6.82 13.35 2.71
N GLY A 207 7.66 13.43 3.75
CA GLY A 207 8.45 12.31 4.27
C GLY A 207 9.70 11.97 3.45
N HIS A 208 10.02 12.75 2.40
CA HIS A 208 11.14 12.50 1.48
C HIS A 208 12.20 13.60 1.55
N LYS A 209 13.47 13.24 1.30
CA LYS A 209 14.61 14.18 1.34
C LYS A 209 15.00 14.71 -0.04
N LYS A 210 14.55 14.05 -1.10
CA LYS A 210 14.88 14.37 -2.48
C LYS A 210 13.63 14.39 -3.35
N SER A 211 13.68 15.15 -4.44
CA SER A 211 12.70 15.12 -5.52
C SER A 211 13.39 15.11 -6.89
N LEU A 212 12.67 14.67 -7.89
CA LEU A 212 13.04 14.84 -9.30
C LEU A 212 12.34 16.09 -9.81
N LYS A 213 13.13 17.12 -10.15
CA LYS A 213 12.65 18.42 -10.61
C LYS A 213 12.97 18.63 -12.09
N MET A 214 12.00 19.16 -12.81
CA MET A 214 12.12 19.62 -14.18
C MET A 214 11.86 21.13 -14.21
N ASP A 215 12.86 21.92 -14.59
CA ASP A 215 12.74 23.38 -14.80
C ASP A 215 12.70 23.65 -16.31
N ASN A 216 11.68 24.37 -16.78
CA ASN A 216 11.60 24.79 -18.17
C ASN A 216 12.55 25.98 -18.40
N THR A 217 13.53 25.83 -19.28
CA THR A 217 14.53 26.86 -19.59
C THR A 217 14.34 27.52 -20.96
N THR A 218 13.61 26.87 -21.87
CA THR A 218 13.11 27.47 -23.13
C THR A 218 11.65 27.08 -23.29
N ALA A 219 10.78 28.05 -23.29
CA ALA A 219 9.35 27.82 -23.35
C ALA A 219 8.90 27.34 -24.71
N ASP A 220 7.88 26.48 -24.71
CA ASP A 220 7.04 26.12 -25.82
C ASP A 220 5.58 26.45 -25.48
N ALA A 221 5.17 27.67 -25.77
CA ALA A 221 3.83 28.16 -25.44
C ALA A 221 2.72 27.53 -26.28
N SER A 222 3.07 26.94 -27.42
CA SER A 222 2.13 26.36 -28.37
C SER A 222 2.72 25.09 -29.00
N PRO A 223 2.77 23.98 -28.26
CA PRO A 223 3.30 22.73 -28.76
C PRO A 223 2.66 22.33 -30.09
N ALA A 224 3.48 21.96 -31.08
CA ALA A 224 2.99 21.42 -32.33
C ALA A 224 2.26 20.08 -32.07
N ALA A 225 1.55 19.58 -33.08
CA ALA A 225 0.69 18.40 -32.92
C ALA A 225 1.42 17.19 -32.31
N GLY A 226 2.63 16.89 -32.74
CA GLY A 226 3.45 15.76 -32.25
C GLY A 226 4.36 16.08 -31.07
N ASP A 227 4.36 17.30 -30.53
CA ASP A 227 5.23 17.68 -29.44
C ASP A 227 4.69 17.13 -28.11
N ALA A 228 5.57 16.63 -27.26
CA ALA A 228 5.21 16.18 -25.93
C ALA A 228 6.43 16.09 -25.00
N ILE A 229 6.18 16.22 -23.71
CA ILE A 229 7.17 15.90 -22.68
C ILE A 229 6.50 15.18 -21.51
N HIS A 230 7.16 14.12 -21.04
CA HIS A 230 6.76 13.41 -19.81
C HIS A 230 7.97 12.81 -19.09
N LEU A 231 7.86 12.66 -17.78
CA LEU A 231 8.72 11.80 -16.97
C LEU A 231 8.18 10.38 -17.00
N GLN A 232 9.07 9.40 -17.04
CA GLN A 232 8.69 8.00 -17.15
C GLN A 232 9.51 7.13 -16.21
N THR A 233 8.85 6.20 -15.52
CA THR A 233 9.49 5.04 -14.89
C THR A 233 8.93 3.75 -15.50
N ARG A 234 9.79 2.72 -15.62
CA ARG A 234 9.45 1.44 -16.26
C ARG A 234 9.72 0.29 -15.32
N LEU A 235 8.83 -0.69 -15.31
CA LEU A 235 9.00 -1.97 -14.65
C LEU A 235 9.37 -3.03 -15.67
N GLU A 236 10.24 -3.98 -15.30
CA GLU A 236 10.47 -5.17 -16.11
C GLU A 236 9.20 -6.01 -16.18
N ALA A 237 8.96 -6.66 -17.30
CA ALA A 237 7.78 -7.47 -17.51
C ALA A 237 7.69 -8.64 -16.50
N GLN A 238 8.83 -9.27 -16.16
CA GLN A 238 8.91 -10.31 -15.13
C GLN A 238 8.48 -9.83 -13.73
N ASP A 239 8.67 -8.54 -13.41
CA ASP A 239 8.28 -7.95 -12.12
C ASP A 239 6.79 -7.56 -12.08
N CYS A 240 6.10 -7.62 -13.23
CA CYS A 240 4.68 -7.31 -13.37
C CYS A 240 3.76 -8.53 -13.25
N GLN A 241 4.27 -9.74 -13.08
CA GLN A 241 3.48 -10.97 -13.08
C GLN A 241 2.45 -11.02 -11.94
N LEU A 242 2.72 -10.33 -10.82
CA LEU A 242 1.76 -10.21 -9.72
C LEU A 242 0.48 -9.45 -10.09
N PHE A 243 0.46 -8.69 -11.19
CA PHE A 243 -0.74 -8.00 -11.68
C PHE A 243 -1.74 -8.96 -12.33
N LYS A 244 -1.31 -10.16 -12.71
CA LYS A 244 -2.13 -11.19 -13.37
C LYS A 244 -2.85 -10.67 -14.62
N TYR A 245 -2.29 -9.68 -15.30
CA TYR A 245 -2.90 -9.06 -16.47
C TYR A 245 -3.12 -10.08 -17.60
N GLY A 246 -4.17 -9.89 -18.39
CA GLY A 246 -4.62 -10.85 -19.38
C GLY A 246 -5.45 -12.02 -18.81
N THR A 247 -5.82 -11.98 -17.53
CA THR A 247 -6.64 -13.02 -16.89
C THR A 247 -7.89 -12.47 -16.24
N ALA A 248 -8.87 -13.32 -15.96
CA ALA A 248 -10.07 -12.95 -15.21
C ALA A 248 -9.77 -12.53 -13.75
N SER A 249 -8.57 -12.89 -13.25
CA SER A 249 -8.11 -12.54 -11.89
C SER A 249 -7.14 -11.36 -11.89
N ALA A 250 -7.12 -10.56 -12.96
CA ALA A 250 -6.28 -9.38 -13.06
C ALA A 250 -6.55 -8.41 -11.90
N GLU A 251 -5.49 -7.85 -11.36
CA GLU A 251 -5.52 -6.97 -10.20
C GLU A 251 -5.67 -5.50 -10.63
N LYS A 252 -6.34 -4.72 -9.80
CA LYS A 252 -6.29 -3.25 -9.91
C LYS A 252 -4.96 -2.74 -9.39
N LEU A 253 -4.55 -1.56 -9.83
CA LEU A 253 -3.34 -0.91 -9.35
C LEU A 253 -3.66 0.47 -8.79
N THR A 254 -2.99 0.84 -7.73
CA THR A 254 -3.02 2.20 -7.17
C THR A 254 -1.64 2.83 -7.26
N LEU A 255 -1.53 3.93 -7.98
CA LEU A 255 -0.34 4.77 -8.05
C LEU A 255 -0.53 5.96 -7.12
N SER A 256 0.41 6.20 -6.22
CA SER A 256 0.45 7.43 -5.44
C SER A 256 1.80 8.12 -5.56
N PHE A 257 1.79 9.45 -5.43
CA PHE A 257 2.99 10.27 -5.51
C PHE A 257 2.75 11.65 -4.90
N TRP A 258 3.83 12.31 -4.54
CA TRP A 258 3.83 13.72 -4.24
C TRP A 258 4.22 14.51 -5.49
N VAL A 259 3.50 15.58 -5.76
CA VAL A 259 3.74 16.51 -6.87
C VAL A 259 3.74 17.93 -6.38
N LYS A 260 4.65 18.75 -6.93
CA LYS A 260 4.68 20.20 -6.77
C LYS A 260 4.95 20.82 -8.14
N ALA A 261 4.14 21.78 -8.55
CA ALA A 261 4.35 22.49 -9.80
C ALA A 261 4.04 23.98 -9.65
N THR A 262 4.69 24.79 -10.46
CA THR A 262 4.38 26.22 -10.56
C THR A 262 3.02 26.43 -11.18
N LYS A 263 2.71 25.65 -12.23
CA LYS A 263 1.46 25.77 -12.97
C LYS A 263 0.39 24.86 -12.37
N THR A 264 -0.76 25.45 -12.02
CA THR A 264 -1.95 24.71 -11.59
C THR A 264 -2.76 24.22 -12.78
N GLY A 265 -3.58 23.21 -12.56
CA GLY A 265 -4.48 22.64 -13.55
C GLY A 265 -4.38 21.13 -13.68
N THR A 266 -5.07 20.58 -14.67
CA THR A 266 -5.14 19.15 -14.91
C THR A 266 -3.85 18.62 -15.51
N ASN A 267 -3.33 17.56 -14.92
CA ASN A 267 -2.19 16.80 -15.43
C ASN A 267 -2.60 15.33 -15.61
N ILE A 268 -1.90 14.62 -16.48
CA ILE A 268 -2.23 13.24 -16.85
C ILE A 268 -1.08 12.31 -16.46
N VAL A 269 -1.43 11.16 -15.88
CA VAL A 269 -0.56 10.00 -15.79
C VAL A 269 -1.11 8.92 -16.71
N GLU A 270 -0.27 8.40 -17.59
CA GLU A 270 -0.55 7.26 -18.43
C GLU A 270 0.16 6.03 -17.88
N ALA A 271 -0.57 4.94 -17.67
CA ALA A 271 0.00 3.61 -17.57
C ALA A 271 0.02 3.01 -18.98
N TYR A 272 1.21 2.65 -19.45
CA TYR A 272 1.43 2.09 -20.79
C TYR A 272 2.00 0.69 -20.67
N GLN A 273 1.31 -0.29 -21.20
CA GLN A 273 1.72 -1.68 -21.26
C GLN A 273 2.35 -1.95 -22.64
N PHE A 274 3.58 -2.50 -22.63
CA PHE A 274 4.40 -2.60 -23.85
C PHE A 274 4.06 -3.80 -24.71
N ASP A 275 3.78 -4.95 -24.12
CA ASP A 275 3.67 -6.23 -24.86
C ASP A 275 2.45 -6.25 -25.80
N ASP A 276 1.29 -5.76 -25.35
CA ASP A 276 0.06 -5.67 -26.14
C ASP A 276 -0.29 -4.24 -26.61
N ASP A 277 0.64 -3.29 -26.47
CA ASP A 277 0.47 -1.86 -26.86
C ASP A 277 -0.83 -1.25 -26.33
N ARG A 278 -1.03 -1.30 -24.99
CA ARG A 278 -2.26 -0.85 -24.35
C ARG A 278 -2.02 0.29 -23.38
N ILE A 279 -3.03 1.14 -23.22
CA ILE A 279 -2.96 2.32 -22.34
C ILE A 279 -4.16 2.38 -21.38
N CYS A 280 -3.89 2.97 -20.21
CA CYS A 280 -4.90 3.48 -19.29
C CYS A 280 -4.41 4.79 -18.69
N CYS A 281 -5.18 5.86 -18.82
CA CYS A 281 -4.79 7.21 -18.40
C CYS A 281 -5.65 7.69 -17.24
N LYS A 282 -5.04 8.44 -16.31
CA LYS A 282 -5.75 9.07 -15.19
C LYS A 282 -5.36 10.53 -15.10
N SER A 283 -6.36 11.37 -14.87
CA SER A 283 -6.16 12.79 -14.62
C SER A 283 -6.03 13.07 -13.12
N TYR A 284 -5.23 14.06 -12.77
CA TYR A 284 -5.18 14.67 -11.45
C TYR A 284 -5.01 16.18 -11.60
N THR A 285 -5.40 16.94 -10.60
CA THR A 285 -5.25 18.40 -10.60
C THR A 285 -4.14 18.81 -9.65
N VAL A 286 -3.25 19.70 -10.08
CA VAL A 286 -2.43 20.50 -9.19
C VAL A 286 -3.26 21.73 -8.80
N ASP A 287 -3.63 21.82 -7.55
CA ASP A 287 -4.59 22.81 -7.06
C ASP A 287 -3.90 24.12 -6.64
N THR A 288 -2.70 24.02 -6.08
CA THR A 288 -1.98 25.17 -5.50
C THR A 288 -0.56 25.24 -6.04
N THR A 289 -0.21 26.42 -6.58
CA THR A 289 1.14 26.68 -7.11
C THR A 289 2.22 26.48 -6.05
N ASN A 290 3.34 25.83 -6.44
CA ASN A 290 4.52 25.60 -5.59
C ASN A 290 4.23 24.92 -4.24
N THR A 291 3.17 24.12 -4.16
CA THR A 291 2.78 23.39 -2.95
C THR A 291 2.82 21.90 -3.20
N TRP A 292 3.37 21.13 -2.25
CA TRP A 292 3.36 19.68 -2.31
C TRP A 292 1.95 19.13 -2.08
N GLU A 293 1.48 18.36 -3.03
CA GLU A 293 0.19 17.69 -2.98
C GLU A 293 0.36 16.19 -3.21
N LYS A 294 -0.24 15.36 -2.35
CA LYS A 294 -0.27 13.90 -2.54
C LYS A 294 -1.42 13.54 -3.46
N LYS A 295 -1.13 12.78 -4.51
CA LYS A 295 -2.13 12.26 -5.46
C LYS A 295 -2.20 10.74 -5.34
N VAL A 296 -3.41 10.19 -5.49
CA VAL A 296 -3.72 8.76 -5.46
C VAL A 296 -4.60 8.45 -6.65
N LEU A 297 -4.13 7.60 -7.55
CA LEU A 297 -4.78 7.28 -8.83
C LEU A 297 -5.01 5.78 -8.93
N ASN A 298 -6.25 5.37 -9.14
CA ASN A 298 -6.63 3.97 -9.28
C ASN A 298 -6.78 3.59 -10.75
N PHE A 299 -6.04 2.56 -11.16
CA PHE A 299 -6.11 1.96 -12.49
C PHE A 299 -6.93 0.67 -12.41
N PRO A 300 -7.91 0.46 -13.29
CA PRO A 300 -8.68 -0.79 -13.33
C PRO A 300 -7.79 -1.96 -13.71
N ALA A 301 -8.25 -3.17 -13.43
CA ALA A 301 -7.62 -4.39 -13.88
C ALA A 301 -7.65 -4.50 -15.42
N ASP A 302 -6.56 -4.96 -16.04
CA ASP A 302 -6.55 -5.33 -17.46
C ASP A 302 -6.74 -6.84 -17.62
N THR A 303 -7.95 -7.25 -17.90
CA THR A 303 -8.28 -8.68 -18.10
C THR A 303 -7.94 -9.19 -19.50
N THR A 304 -7.43 -8.32 -20.38
CA THR A 304 -7.20 -8.63 -21.81
C THR A 304 -5.73 -8.59 -22.16
N GLY A 305 -5.01 -7.53 -21.78
CA GLY A 305 -3.60 -7.35 -22.16
C GLY A 305 -2.68 -8.26 -21.35
N VAL A 306 -1.88 -9.05 -22.01
CA VAL A 306 -0.90 -9.96 -21.41
C VAL A 306 0.43 -9.25 -21.24
N ILE A 307 1.10 -9.43 -20.12
CA ILE A 307 2.49 -8.98 -19.90
C ILE A 307 3.38 -10.21 -19.91
N ASP A 308 4.41 -10.21 -20.74
CA ASP A 308 5.38 -11.28 -20.87
C ASP A 308 6.19 -11.50 -19.58
N ASP A 309 6.70 -12.71 -19.36
CA ASP A 309 7.63 -13.01 -18.28
C ASP A 309 9.09 -12.93 -18.80
N ASN A 310 9.57 -11.68 -18.99
CA ASN A 310 10.91 -11.43 -19.52
C ASN A 310 11.52 -10.15 -18.92
N THR A 311 12.79 -9.84 -19.30
CA THR A 311 13.51 -8.64 -18.85
C THR A 311 13.22 -7.38 -19.70
N GLY A 312 12.26 -7.43 -20.62
CA GLY A 312 11.76 -6.29 -21.37
C GLY A 312 10.93 -5.34 -20.50
N ALA A 313 10.49 -4.23 -21.05
CA ALA A 313 9.57 -3.34 -20.38
C ALA A 313 8.16 -3.93 -20.39
N GLY A 314 7.58 -4.19 -19.23
CA GLY A 314 6.19 -4.66 -19.09
C GLY A 314 5.22 -3.49 -19.02
N ILE A 315 5.42 -2.59 -18.06
CA ILE A 315 4.56 -1.40 -17.89
C ILE A 315 5.40 -0.17 -17.58
N SER A 316 4.95 1.00 -18.03
CA SER A 316 5.48 2.29 -17.59
C SER A 316 4.40 3.20 -17.03
N PHE A 317 4.81 4.13 -16.18
CA PHE A 317 4.00 5.25 -15.74
C PHE A 317 4.62 6.54 -16.28
N ASN A 318 3.85 7.23 -17.13
CA ASN A 318 4.26 8.42 -17.88
C ASN A 318 3.53 9.64 -17.30
N PHE A 319 4.27 10.54 -16.64
CA PHE A 319 3.77 11.77 -16.04
C PHE A 319 3.91 12.88 -17.07
N TYR A 320 2.83 13.21 -17.76
CA TYR A 320 2.84 14.26 -18.77
C TYR A 320 3.05 15.64 -18.15
N MET A 321 3.84 16.48 -18.82
CA MET A 321 4.04 17.88 -18.48
C MET A 321 3.50 18.81 -19.58
N ALA A 322 3.56 18.38 -20.84
CA ALA A 322 2.94 19.06 -21.98
C ALA A 322 2.70 18.06 -23.11
N ALA A 323 1.68 18.30 -23.94
CA ALA A 323 1.38 17.49 -25.10
C ALA A 323 0.62 18.28 -26.17
N GLY A 324 0.95 18.04 -27.44
CA GLY A 324 0.25 18.57 -28.60
C GLY A 324 -1.00 17.78 -28.98
N THR A 325 -1.64 18.18 -30.08
CA THR A 325 -2.96 17.67 -30.47
C THR A 325 -2.97 16.22 -30.88
N ASP A 326 -1.84 15.63 -31.29
CA ASP A 326 -1.76 14.19 -31.57
C ASP A 326 -2.05 13.34 -30.32
N TYR A 327 -1.86 13.92 -29.12
CA TYR A 327 -2.06 13.24 -27.84
C TYR A 327 -3.29 13.74 -27.07
N THR A 328 -3.88 14.86 -27.46
CA THR A 328 -4.90 15.55 -26.65
C THR A 328 -6.26 15.74 -27.34
N SER A 329 -6.38 15.39 -28.63
CA SER A 329 -7.56 15.70 -29.44
C SER A 329 -8.72 14.71 -29.32
N GLY A 330 -8.51 13.58 -28.66
CA GLY A 330 -9.50 12.52 -28.50
C GLY A 330 -10.30 12.59 -27.18
N THR A 331 -10.60 11.43 -26.62
CA THR A 331 -11.20 11.27 -25.30
C THR A 331 -10.21 10.53 -24.38
N LEU A 332 -9.95 11.04 -23.19
CA LEU A 332 -9.01 10.43 -22.26
C LEU A 332 -9.33 8.95 -22.03
N GLN A 333 -8.37 8.08 -22.28
CA GLN A 333 -8.56 6.63 -22.15
C GLN A 333 -8.45 6.20 -20.68
N THR A 334 -9.58 6.17 -19.98
CA THR A 334 -9.60 5.92 -18.52
C THR A 334 -9.69 4.45 -18.12
N THR A 335 -9.81 3.55 -19.11
CA THR A 335 -9.80 2.08 -18.95
C THR A 335 -8.78 1.49 -19.92
N TRP A 336 -8.29 0.28 -19.63
CA TRP A 336 -7.35 -0.37 -20.54
C TRP A 336 -7.93 -0.63 -21.93
N ALA A 337 -7.24 -0.15 -22.95
CA ALA A 337 -7.57 -0.38 -24.35
C ALA A 337 -6.31 -0.32 -25.21
N ALA A 338 -6.38 -0.79 -26.44
CA ALA A 338 -5.31 -0.60 -27.42
C ALA A 338 -4.97 0.90 -27.55
N ARG A 339 -3.69 1.20 -27.69
CA ARG A 339 -3.19 2.57 -27.76
C ARG A 339 -3.81 3.34 -28.91
N THR A 340 -4.37 4.47 -28.59
CA THR A 340 -4.78 5.51 -29.53
C THR A 340 -4.13 6.80 -29.09
N ASP A 341 -3.20 7.33 -29.88
CA ASP A 341 -2.37 8.46 -29.46
C ASP A 341 -3.21 9.68 -29.05
N ALA A 342 -4.27 10.01 -29.79
CA ALA A 342 -5.17 11.12 -29.46
C ALA A 342 -5.81 11.08 -28.08
N ASN A 343 -5.85 9.90 -27.45
CA ASN A 343 -6.52 9.66 -26.16
C ASN A 343 -5.58 9.65 -24.93
N ARG A 344 -4.29 9.91 -25.13
CA ARG A 344 -3.26 9.67 -24.11
C ARG A 344 -3.17 10.76 -23.06
N ALA A 345 -3.26 12.03 -23.48
CA ALA A 345 -3.01 13.18 -22.61
C ALA A 345 -4.11 14.25 -22.69
N VAL A 346 -5.37 13.82 -22.93
CA VAL A 346 -6.52 14.75 -23.08
C VAL A 346 -6.74 15.54 -21.79
N GLY A 347 -6.72 16.86 -21.89
CA GLY A 347 -6.86 17.77 -20.77
C GLY A 347 -5.55 18.17 -20.09
N GLN A 348 -4.40 17.68 -20.55
CA GLN A 348 -3.08 18.05 -20.01
C GLN A 348 -2.83 19.55 -20.10
N VAL A 349 -2.53 20.19 -18.96
CA VAL A 349 -2.07 21.57 -18.94
C VAL A 349 -0.65 21.68 -19.52
N ASN A 350 -0.39 22.76 -20.27
CA ASN A 350 0.94 22.97 -20.83
C ASN A 350 1.91 23.56 -19.80
N ASN A 351 2.73 22.72 -19.13
CA ASN A 351 3.78 23.16 -18.21
C ASN A 351 5.01 23.70 -18.94
N ALA A 352 5.08 23.59 -20.27
CA ALA A 352 6.18 24.12 -21.08
C ALA A 352 5.98 25.56 -21.53
N ASP A 353 4.85 26.21 -21.24
CA ASP A 353 4.49 27.52 -21.82
C ASP A 353 5.24 28.70 -21.23
N ASN A 354 6.00 28.53 -20.16
CA ASN A 354 6.73 29.61 -19.50
C ASN A 354 8.02 29.10 -18.85
N THR A 355 9.12 29.84 -18.98
CA THR A 355 10.42 29.49 -18.36
C THR A 355 10.42 29.61 -16.82
N SER A 356 9.39 30.15 -16.21
CA SER A 356 9.21 30.14 -14.76
C SER A 356 8.56 28.85 -14.28
N ASN A 357 8.09 27.98 -15.18
CA ASN A 357 7.41 26.75 -14.78
C ASN A 357 8.42 25.67 -14.40
N ASN A 358 8.10 25.00 -13.32
CA ASN A 358 8.75 23.77 -12.89
C ASN A 358 7.72 22.69 -12.57
N PHE A 359 8.20 21.45 -12.55
CA PHE A 359 7.43 20.29 -12.16
C PHE A 359 8.31 19.36 -11.32
N GLU A 360 7.87 19.02 -10.13
CA GLU A 360 8.61 18.15 -9.21
C GLU A 360 7.77 16.97 -8.77
N ILE A 361 8.39 15.78 -8.66
CA ILE A 361 7.77 14.57 -8.12
C ILE A 361 8.69 13.88 -7.12
N THR A 362 8.11 13.22 -6.13
CA THR A 362 8.79 12.31 -5.20
C THR A 362 7.81 11.34 -4.56
N GLY A 363 8.31 10.33 -3.84
CA GLY A 363 7.47 9.39 -3.12
C GLY A 363 6.50 8.62 -4.03
N VAL A 364 6.97 8.25 -5.23
CA VAL A 364 6.17 7.50 -6.20
C VAL A 364 6.07 6.05 -5.77
N GLN A 365 4.85 5.59 -5.52
CA GLN A 365 4.53 4.28 -4.98
C GLN A 365 3.45 3.63 -5.82
N LEU A 366 3.66 2.36 -6.19
CA LEU A 366 2.68 1.53 -6.87
C LEU A 366 2.26 0.38 -5.95
N GLU A 367 0.95 0.21 -5.79
CA GLU A 367 0.36 -0.84 -4.98
C GLU A 367 -0.59 -1.70 -5.81
N VAL A 368 -0.60 -3.00 -5.56
CA VAL A 368 -1.61 -3.91 -6.09
C VAL A 368 -2.86 -3.79 -5.23
N GLY A 369 -3.99 -3.54 -5.87
CA GLY A 369 -5.26 -3.28 -5.20
C GLY A 369 -5.78 -1.87 -5.45
N GLU A 370 -6.94 -1.57 -4.90
CA GLU A 370 -7.60 -0.27 -4.99
C GLU A 370 -7.62 0.39 -3.61
N TYR A 371 -6.95 1.52 -3.50
CA TYR A 371 -6.78 2.26 -2.25
C TYR A 371 -7.24 3.71 -2.41
N THR A 372 -7.66 4.31 -1.30
CA THR A 372 -7.94 5.74 -1.17
C THR A 372 -6.77 6.41 -0.44
N SER A 373 -6.80 7.74 -0.31
CA SER A 373 -5.80 8.48 0.48
C SER A 373 -5.75 8.06 1.96
N SER A 374 -6.85 7.49 2.48
CA SER A 374 -6.97 7.03 3.87
C SER A 374 -6.67 5.54 4.08
N THR A 375 -6.69 4.73 3.01
CA THR A 375 -6.44 3.29 3.09
C THR A 375 -5.16 2.87 2.37
N LEU A 376 -4.48 3.81 1.70
CA LEU A 376 -3.22 3.55 1.03
C LEU A 376 -2.15 3.16 2.05
N PRO A 377 -1.45 2.04 1.87
CA PRO A 377 -0.32 1.69 2.71
C PRO A 377 0.75 2.77 2.75
N SER A 378 1.43 2.90 3.88
CA SER A 378 2.54 3.83 4.04
C SER A 378 3.64 3.55 3.02
N PHE A 379 4.33 4.61 2.56
CA PHE A 379 5.44 4.48 1.62
C PHE A 379 6.53 3.58 2.23
N GLN A 380 6.97 2.58 1.47
CA GLN A 380 8.03 1.67 1.88
C GLN A 380 9.40 2.31 1.59
N HIS A 381 10.04 2.81 2.63
CA HIS A 381 11.39 3.35 2.54
C HIS A 381 12.42 2.22 2.52
N GLU A 382 13.22 2.19 1.46
CA GLU A 382 14.39 1.32 1.37
C GLU A 382 15.62 2.01 1.97
N THR A 383 16.58 1.23 2.45
CA THR A 383 17.91 1.79 2.75
C THR A 383 18.56 2.30 1.46
N TYR A 384 19.43 3.30 1.56
CA TYR A 384 20.16 3.78 0.38
C TYR A 384 20.92 2.67 -0.34
N ALA A 385 21.53 1.75 0.43
CA ALA A 385 22.31 0.64 -0.11
C ALA A 385 21.43 -0.34 -0.90
N ASP A 386 20.26 -0.72 -0.38
CA ASP A 386 19.33 -1.63 -1.08
C ASP A 386 18.78 -0.97 -2.35
N ASN A 387 18.34 0.29 -2.26
CA ASN A 387 17.87 1.04 -3.41
C ASN A 387 18.96 1.21 -4.49
N LEU A 388 20.23 1.49 -4.08
CA LEU A 388 21.36 1.55 -4.99
C LEU A 388 21.61 0.21 -5.68
N LEU A 389 21.59 -0.90 -4.97
CA LEU A 389 21.75 -2.24 -5.56
C LEU A 389 20.68 -2.54 -6.61
N ARG A 390 19.42 -2.14 -6.36
CA ARG A 390 18.33 -2.27 -7.33
C ARG A 390 18.53 -1.39 -8.56
N CYS A 391 19.04 -0.17 -8.38
CA CYS A 391 19.41 0.72 -9.47
C CYS A 391 20.60 0.16 -10.28
N GLN A 392 21.57 -0.48 -9.62
CA GLN A 392 22.76 -1.07 -10.25
C GLN A 392 22.44 -2.27 -11.16
N ARG A 393 21.25 -2.84 -11.10
CA ARG A 393 20.76 -3.79 -12.12
C ARG A 393 20.67 -3.14 -13.50
N TYR A 394 20.58 -1.80 -13.57
CA TYR A 394 20.37 -1.03 -14.81
C TYR A 394 21.54 -0.11 -15.13
N LEU A 395 22.22 0.41 -14.11
CA LEU A 395 23.37 1.31 -14.28
C LEU A 395 24.39 1.07 -13.17
N VAL A 396 25.63 0.85 -13.56
CA VAL A 396 26.76 0.82 -12.64
C VAL A 396 27.78 1.86 -13.08
N ARG A 397 28.22 2.72 -12.15
CA ARG A 397 29.15 3.81 -12.40
C ARG A 397 30.39 3.70 -11.51
N TRP A 398 31.52 4.07 -12.08
CA TRP A 398 32.82 4.21 -11.41
C TRP A 398 33.30 5.64 -11.57
N ASP A 399 33.58 6.30 -10.45
CA ASP A 399 34.03 7.68 -10.38
C ASP A 399 35.46 7.74 -9.85
N ALA A 400 36.22 8.75 -10.27
CA ALA A 400 37.51 9.06 -9.69
C ALA A 400 37.33 9.88 -8.40
N ASP A 401 37.78 9.32 -7.26
CA ASP A 401 37.77 10.02 -5.96
C ASP A 401 39.01 10.87 -5.76
N ALA A 402 40.07 10.63 -6.56
CA ALA A 402 41.34 11.33 -6.52
C ALA A 402 41.93 11.48 -7.92
N SER A 403 42.98 12.31 -8.06
CA SER A 403 43.65 12.59 -9.35
C SER A 403 44.12 11.36 -10.09
N TYR A 404 44.43 10.28 -9.37
CA TYR A 404 44.94 9.01 -9.91
C TYR A 404 44.21 7.81 -9.33
N SER A 405 42.87 7.88 -9.26
CA SER A 405 42.08 6.77 -8.78
C SER A 405 42.17 5.57 -9.71
N THR A 406 42.49 4.40 -9.16
CA THR A 406 42.53 3.14 -9.91
C THR A 406 41.15 2.52 -10.02
N PHE A 407 40.75 2.18 -11.24
CA PHE A 407 39.48 1.54 -11.55
C PHE A 407 39.61 0.02 -11.70
N ALA A 408 40.64 -0.45 -12.36
CA ALA A 408 40.88 -1.87 -12.64
C ALA A 408 42.36 -2.20 -12.96
N ILE A 409 42.70 -3.47 -12.84
CA ILE A 409 43.95 -4.01 -13.36
C ILE A 409 43.64 -4.61 -14.75
N MET A 410 44.40 -4.26 -15.77
CA MET A 410 44.20 -4.66 -17.15
C MET A 410 45.44 -5.40 -17.70
N ALA A 411 45.25 -6.38 -18.54
CA ALA A 411 46.30 -7.08 -19.27
C ALA A 411 46.41 -6.56 -20.70
N ALA A 412 47.62 -6.17 -21.12
CA ALA A 412 47.88 -5.79 -22.52
C ALA A 412 47.86 -7.05 -23.42
N THR A 413 46.75 -7.26 -24.11
CA THR A 413 46.56 -8.41 -25.02
C THR A 413 47.24 -8.17 -26.37
N THR A 414 47.38 -6.90 -26.74
CA THR A 414 48.11 -6.46 -27.93
C THR A 414 48.99 -5.25 -27.58
N THR A 415 49.77 -4.74 -28.55
CA THR A 415 50.49 -3.47 -28.42
C THR A 415 49.61 -2.22 -28.47
N ALA A 416 48.30 -2.37 -28.73
CA ALA A 416 47.33 -1.30 -28.87
C ALA A 416 46.14 -1.37 -27.92
N GLU A 417 45.97 -2.46 -27.19
CA GLU A 417 44.80 -2.69 -26.36
C GLU A 417 45.13 -3.49 -25.10
N ALA A 418 44.63 -3.02 -23.97
CA ALA A 418 44.51 -3.79 -22.72
C ALA A 418 43.04 -4.08 -22.38
N GLN A 419 42.81 -5.17 -21.69
CA GLN A 419 41.46 -5.62 -21.36
C GLN A 419 41.37 -6.24 -19.97
N THR A 420 40.14 -6.22 -19.41
CA THR A 420 39.82 -6.87 -18.12
C THR A 420 38.35 -7.20 -18.02
N GLY A 421 38.03 -8.20 -17.21
CA GLY A 421 36.66 -8.46 -16.74
C GLY A 421 36.43 -7.83 -15.37
N ILE A 422 35.45 -6.95 -15.25
CA ILE A 422 35.06 -6.32 -14.00
C ILE A 422 33.84 -7.04 -13.46
N GLN A 423 33.96 -7.60 -12.23
CA GLN A 423 32.84 -8.22 -11.53
C GLN A 423 31.83 -7.13 -11.13
N LEU A 424 30.57 -7.37 -11.44
CA LEU A 424 29.48 -6.45 -11.14
C LEU A 424 28.87 -6.73 -9.76
N PRO A 425 28.41 -5.70 -9.03
CA PRO A 425 27.81 -5.85 -7.70
C PRO A 425 26.54 -6.68 -7.72
N VAL A 426 25.75 -6.56 -8.80
CA VAL A 426 24.50 -7.29 -9.02
C VAL A 426 24.43 -7.81 -10.45
N GLN A 427 23.51 -8.72 -10.71
CA GLN A 427 23.23 -9.16 -12.07
C GLN A 427 22.51 -8.04 -12.84
N MET A 428 23.13 -7.56 -13.91
CA MET A 428 22.52 -6.58 -14.80
C MET A 428 21.34 -7.17 -15.58
N ARG A 429 20.42 -6.31 -15.98
CA ARG A 429 19.26 -6.68 -16.78
C ARG A 429 19.64 -7.37 -18.11
N SER A 430 20.69 -6.89 -18.75
CA SER A 430 21.14 -7.40 -20.04
C SER A 430 22.65 -7.65 -20.02
N SER A 431 23.13 -8.60 -20.80
CA SER A 431 24.55 -8.85 -21.05
C SER A 431 25.16 -7.92 -22.12
N SER A 432 24.36 -7.00 -22.67
CA SER A 432 24.82 -6.06 -23.72
C SER A 432 24.71 -4.61 -23.22
N PRO A 433 25.56 -4.19 -22.26
CA PRO A 433 25.53 -2.84 -21.74
C PRO A 433 26.11 -1.84 -22.73
N THR A 434 25.60 -0.61 -22.67
CA THR A 434 26.21 0.55 -23.33
C THR A 434 27.24 1.17 -22.38
N LEU A 435 28.46 1.41 -22.85
CA LEU A 435 29.51 2.09 -22.08
C LEU A 435 29.52 3.58 -22.41
N THR A 436 29.56 4.40 -21.38
CA THR A 436 29.82 5.84 -21.48
C THR A 436 31.01 6.20 -20.60
N SER A 437 31.92 7.03 -21.06
CA SER A 437 33.06 7.52 -20.30
C SER A 437 33.31 8.99 -20.52
N SER A 438 33.90 9.65 -19.53
CA SER A 438 34.30 11.05 -19.58
C SER A 438 35.55 11.28 -18.74
N GLY A 439 36.35 12.27 -19.12
CA GLY A 439 37.60 12.59 -18.47
C GLY A 439 38.79 11.87 -19.09
N SER A 440 39.97 12.05 -18.46
CA SER A 440 41.24 11.50 -18.92
C SER A 440 41.58 10.24 -18.15
N PHE A 441 42.12 9.23 -18.83
CA PHE A 441 42.55 7.96 -18.25
C PHE A 441 43.93 7.62 -18.73
N GLU A 442 44.73 6.93 -17.90
CA GLU A 442 46.03 6.35 -18.25
C GLU A 442 46.12 4.89 -17.83
N LEU A 443 47.03 4.17 -18.48
CA LEU A 443 47.41 2.81 -18.12
C LEU A 443 48.79 2.83 -17.41
N TYR A 444 48.78 2.90 -16.07
CA TYR A 444 50.00 2.97 -15.28
C TYR A 444 50.58 1.59 -15.06
N GLY A 445 51.89 1.41 -15.44
CA GLY A 445 52.57 0.14 -15.26
C GLY A 445 54.09 0.31 -15.31
N GLU A 446 54.83 -0.81 -15.17
CA GLU A 446 56.29 -0.83 -15.19
C GLU A 446 56.86 -0.25 -16.49
N ASN A 447 56.18 -0.40 -17.60
CA ASN A 447 56.59 0.06 -18.93
C ASN A 447 56.06 1.46 -19.31
N GLY A 448 55.75 2.29 -18.30
CA GLY A 448 55.26 3.65 -18.49
C GLY A 448 53.81 3.86 -18.14
N SER A 449 53.31 5.05 -18.50
CA SER A 449 51.95 5.49 -18.20
C SER A 449 51.31 6.05 -19.46
N PRO A 450 51.05 5.24 -20.52
CA PRO A 450 50.44 5.74 -21.74
C PRO A 450 48.99 6.18 -21.49
N ASN A 451 48.63 7.31 -22.10
CA ASN A 451 47.26 7.81 -22.01
C ASN A 451 46.30 6.89 -22.79
N VAL A 452 45.11 6.68 -22.23
CA VAL A 452 44.05 5.95 -22.88
C VAL A 452 43.39 6.84 -23.95
N THR A 453 43.34 6.36 -25.17
CA THR A 453 42.70 7.06 -26.27
C THR A 453 41.22 6.77 -26.41
N GLY A 454 40.71 5.71 -25.76
CA GLY A 454 39.34 5.33 -25.69
C GLY A 454 39.07 4.14 -24.81
N LEU A 455 37.97 4.18 -24.11
CA LEU A 455 37.39 3.03 -23.39
C LEU A 455 36.28 2.43 -24.27
N THR A 456 36.26 1.11 -24.41
CA THR A 456 35.26 0.38 -25.19
C THR A 456 34.84 -0.88 -24.42
N THR A 457 33.80 -1.51 -24.87
CA THR A 457 33.33 -2.81 -24.35
C THR A 457 33.31 -3.86 -25.44
N ALA A 458 33.67 -5.09 -25.10
CA ALA A 458 33.41 -6.27 -25.94
C ALA A 458 32.09 -6.90 -25.50
N THR A 459 30.97 -6.41 -26.03
CA THR A 459 29.63 -6.88 -25.62
C THR A 459 29.45 -8.39 -25.78
N ALA A 460 30.06 -9.01 -26.79
CA ALA A 460 30.04 -10.47 -26.98
C ALA A 460 30.78 -11.24 -25.86
N GLU A 461 31.62 -10.60 -25.08
CA GLU A 461 32.41 -11.18 -23.98
C GLU A 461 31.83 -10.79 -22.62
N CYS A 462 30.81 -9.91 -22.58
CA CYS A 462 30.11 -9.54 -21.35
C CYS A 462 29.14 -10.64 -20.94
N ALA A 463 28.99 -10.80 -19.62
CA ALA A 463 27.92 -11.57 -19.01
C ALA A 463 27.13 -10.65 -18.08
N GLN A 464 25.94 -11.06 -17.65
CA GLN A 464 25.12 -10.22 -16.77
C GLN A 464 25.80 -9.89 -15.40
N ARG A 465 26.85 -10.61 -15.03
CA ARG A 465 27.63 -10.40 -13.80
C ARG A 465 29.08 -9.98 -14.02
N VAL A 466 29.53 -9.93 -15.29
CA VAL A 466 30.89 -9.57 -15.64
C VAL A 466 30.85 -8.61 -16.82
N PHE A 467 31.37 -7.41 -16.61
CA PHE A 467 31.55 -6.41 -17.68
C PHE A 467 32.95 -6.51 -18.24
N HIS A 468 33.07 -6.64 -19.56
CA HIS A 468 34.38 -6.71 -20.23
C HIS A 468 34.77 -5.33 -20.75
N LEU A 469 35.81 -4.74 -20.12
CA LEU A 469 36.32 -3.40 -20.43
C LEU A 469 37.60 -3.51 -21.24
N LYS A 470 37.71 -2.70 -22.27
CA LYS A 470 38.90 -2.52 -23.11
C LYS A 470 39.36 -1.08 -23.07
N ALA A 471 40.66 -0.88 -23.03
CA ALA A 471 41.34 0.43 -23.08
C ALA A 471 42.36 0.44 -24.21
N ALA A 472 42.22 1.41 -25.11
CA ALA A 472 43.13 1.60 -26.22
C ALA A 472 44.27 2.55 -25.83
N ALA A 473 45.55 2.11 -26.02
CA ALA A 473 46.78 2.87 -25.77
C ALA A 473 47.96 2.20 -26.44
N THR A 474 49.13 2.88 -26.50
CA THR A 474 50.38 2.24 -26.93
C THR A 474 51.00 1.46 -25.82
N LEU A 475 51.08 0.14 -25.93
CA LEU A 475 51.40 -0.78 -24.80
C LEU A 475 52.52 -1.74 -25.12
N THR A 476 53.08 -2.31 -24.07
CA THR A 476 53.95 -3.51 -24.18
C THR A 476 53.06 -4.73 -24.01
N GLN A 477 52.89 -5.55 -25.04
CA GLN A 477 52.10 -6.76 -25.00
C GLN A 477 52.56 -7.71 -23.94
N GLY A 478 51.65 -8.32 -23.19
CA GLY A 478 51.90 -9.24 -22.09
C GLY A 478 52.14 -8.55 -20.74
N SER A 479 52.18 -7.19 -20.69
CA SER A 479 52.35 -6.44 -19.46
C SER A 479 51.01 -6.19 -18.76
N ALA A 480 51.04 -6.05 -17.44
CA ALA A 480 49.90 -5.61 -16.64
C ALA A 480 49.94 -4.10 -16.39
N TYR A 481 48.80 -3.48 -16.39
CA TYR A 481 48.61 -2.04 -16.18
C TYR A 481 47.46 -1.78 -15.23
N ASN A 482 47.57 -0.71 -14.43
CA ASN A 482 46.43 -0.16 -13.66
C ASN A 482 45.70 0.87 -14.54
N LEU A 483 44.48 0.62 -14.90
CA LEU A 483 43.60 1.67 -15.45
C LEU A 483 43.27 2.64 -14.32
N ARG A 484 43.67 3.89 -14.47
CA ARG A 484 43.43 4.95 -13.50
C ARG A 484 43.06 6.27 -14.18
N SER A 485 42.48 7.21 -13.44
CA SER A 485 42.34 8.58 -13.88
C SER A 485 43.71 9.21 -14.09
N ASP A 486 43.85 10.05 -15.13
CA ASP A 486 45.08 10.79 -15.45
C ASP A 486 44.95 12.23 -14.92
N ASN A 487 45.40 12.44 -13.69
CA ASN A 487 45.33 13.72 -12.97
C ASN A 487 43.95 14.38 -13.05
N ASN A 488 42.90 13.58 -12.98
CA ASN A 488 41.52 14.01 -13.25
C ASN A 488 40.56 13.42 -12.22
N THR A 489 40.08 14.26 -11.29
CA THR A 489 39.08 13.90 -10.27
C THR A 489 37.65 13.83 -10.80
N ALA A 490 37.42 14.27 -12.04
CA ALA A 490 36.11 14.24 -12.70
C ALA A 490 35.99 13.09 -13.72
N ALA A 491 37.04 12.22 -13.81
CA ALA A 491 36.98 11.06 -14.69
C ALA A 491 35.99 10.02 -14.19
N TYR A 492 35.17 9.50 -15.07
CA TYR A 492 34.25 8.42 -14.77
C TYR A 492 33.96 7.57 -15.99
N PHE A 493 33.48 6.38 -15.77
CA PHE A 493 32.75 5.61 -16.76
C PHE A 493 31.58 4.89 -16.10
N TYR A 494 30.55 4.61 -16.89
CA TYR A 494 29.42 3.81 -16.45
C TYR A 494 28.95 2.89 -17.57
N ILE A 495 28.27 1.83 -17.17
CA ILE A 495 27.58 0.91 -18.05
C ILE A 495 26.07 0.99 -17.79
N ASP A 496 25.31 0.92 -18.88
CA ASP A 496 23.88 1.19 -18.88
C ASP A 496 23.13 0.08 -19.61
N THR A 497 22.10 -0.45 -18.98
CA THR A 497 21.15 -1.43 -19.53
C THR A 497 19.70 -1.01 -19.26
N GLU A 498 19.42 0.30 -19.17
CA GLU A 498 18.08 0.83 -18.91
C GLU A 498 17.03 0.36 -19.95
N LEU A 499 15.73 0.45 -19.58
CA LEU A 499 14.60 0.00 -20.39
C LEU A 499 14.15 1.02 -21.44
#